data_d2a75aacf55a8db8dfd48dbf01ae17e7
#
_entry.id   d2a75aacf55a8db8dfd48dbf01ae17e7
#
_cell.length_a   1.000
_cell.length_b   1.000
_cell.length_c   1.000
_cell.angle_alpha   90.00
_cell.angle_beta   90.00
_cell.angle_gamma   90.00
#
_symmetry.space_group_name_H-M   'P 1'
#
loop_
_entity.id
_entity.type
_entity.pdbx_description
1 polymer ?
#
loop_
_entity_poly.entity_id
_entity_poly.type
_entity_poly.pdbx_seq_one_letter_code
_entity_poly.pdbx_strand_id
1 'polypeptide(L)'
;VSKVTKVTVKTFLDAEKYKELIEKYNDILHTEKQVVFFFENSQLRFIRTKRYCGLSFKEKIVKIDNEYLENMDYILNSIGLIPSVKWYRTRSKANLEYEISINLDYVVGYGYLLEVNKIIQDKSKIDTTKIELGNFIESLDIELLDQSIINKKYDEYTLNWERLTNKVSEEIFLK
;
A
#
# COMPACT_ATOMS: atom_id res chain seq x y z
N VAL A 1 -14.30 -3.40 -23.21
CA VAL A 1 -13.29 -2.87 -22.28
C VAL A 1 -12.29 -3.99 -22.03
N SER A 2 -11.06 -3.89 -22.54
CA SER A 2 -9.98 -4.86 -22.31
C SER A 2 -9.72 -4.97 -20.80
N LYS A 3 -9.82 -6.19 -20.27
CA LYS A 3 -9.69 -6.47 -18.84
C LYS A 3 -8.19 -6.50 -18.52
N VAL A 4 -7.65 -5.37 -18.08
CA VAL A 4 -6.26 -5.30 -17.61
C VAL A 4 -6.10 -5.97 -16.24
N THR A 5 -4.95 -6.57 -16.00
CA THR A 5 -4.58 -7.21 -14.73
C THR A 5 -3.31 -6.56 -14.20
N LYS A 6 -3.34 -6.12 -12.95
CA LYS A 6 -2.16 -5.65 -12.24
C LYS A 6 -1.45 -6.84 -11.59
N VAL A 7 -0.20 -7.03 -11.92
CA VAL A 7 0.70 -8.00 -11.26
C VAL A 7 1.55 -7.24 -10.26
N THR A 8 1.67 -7.78 -9.05
CA THR A 8 2.36 -7.12 -7.94
C THR A 8 3.31 -8.12 -7.26
N VAL A 9 4.52 -7.68 -6.99
CA VAL A 9 5.49 -8.37 -6.13
C VAL A 9 5.87 -7.42 -5.00
N LYS A 10 5.96 -7.95 -3.77
CA LYS A 10 6.25 -7.17 -2.55
C LYS A 10 7.38 -7.80 -1.77
N THR A 11 8.16 -6.96 -1.11
CA THR A 11 9.13 -7.40 -0.12
C THR A 11 9.31 -6.32 0.96
N PHE A 12 9.90 -6.69 2.10
CA PHE A 12 10.32 -5.73 3.11
C PHE A 12 11.71 -5.17 2.80
N LEU A 13 11.94 -3.97 3.27
CA LEU A 13 13.23 -3.28 3.21
C LEU A 13 13.72 -3.01 4.62
N ASP A 14 15.04 -2.91 4.80
CA ASP A 14 15.60 -2.20 5.94
C ASP A 14 15.53 -0.67 5.74
N ALA A 15 15.82 0.08 6.80
CA ALA A 15 15.72 1.54 6.77
C ALA A 15 16.75 2.20 5.83
N GLU A 16 17.93 1.59 5.67
CA GLU A 16 19.00 2.12 4.83
C GLU A 16 18.65 1.97 3.36
N LYS A 17 18.21 0.77 2.96
CA LYS A 17 17.79 0.48 1.59
C LYS A 17 16.56 1.30 1.20
N TYR A 18 15.60 1.50 2.13
CA TYR A 18 14.47 2.39 1.89
C TYR A 18 14.91 3.83 1.57
N LYS A 19 15.84 4.39 2.36
CA LYS A 19 16.38 5.74 2.12
C LYS A 19 17.12 5.83 0.79
N GLU A 20 17.97 4.84 0.49
CA GLU A 20 18.69 4.75 -0.79
C GLU A 20 17.72 4.83 -1.98
N LEU A 21 16.62 4.08 -1.94
CA LEU A 21 15.62 4.08 -3.01
C LEU A 21 14.84 5.40 -3.09
N ILE A 22 14.51 6.01 -1.95
CA ILE A 22 13.90 7.35 -1.92
C ILE A 22 14.82 8.37 -2.59
N GLU A 23 16.12 8.36 -2.29
CA GLU A 23 17.12 9.24 -2.90
C GLU A 23 17.29 8.95 -4.39
N LYS A 24 17.42 7.67 -4.77
CA LYS A 24 17.59 7.23 -6.16
C LYS A 24 16.47 7.70 -7.09
N TYR A 25 15.23 7.69 -6.60
CA TYR A 25 14.05 8.03 -7.41
C TYR A 25 13.43 9.39 -7.04
N ASN A 26 14.12 10.21 -6.27
CA ASN A 26 13.59 11.46 -5.71
C ASN A 26 12.90 12.37 -6.74
N ASP A 27 13.47 12.49 -7.94
CA ASP A 27 12.96 13.39 -8.99
C ASP A 27 11.61 12.97 -9.59
N ILE A 28 11.23 11.70 -9.41
CA ILE A 28 10.00 11.12 -9.98
C ILE A 28 9.03 10.60 -8.94
N LEU A 29 9.41 10.64 -7.65
CA LEU A 29 8.56 10.15 -6.56
C LEU A 29 7.47 11.16 -6.21
N HIS A 30 6.25 10.66 -6.10
CA HIS A 30 5.11 11.38 -5.51
C HIS A 30 4.78 10.78 -4.15
N THR A 31 4.99 11.56 -3.09
CA THR A 31 4.79 11.11 -1.71
C THR A 31 3.48 11.63 -1.13
N GLU A 32 2.74 10.75 -0.49
CA GLU A 32 1.48 11.04 0.19
C GLU A 32 1.37 10.28 1.51
N LYS A 33 0.90 10.95 2.55
CA LYS A 33 0.53 10.33 3.81
C LYS A 33 -0.92 9.84 3.74
N GLN A 34 -1.16 8.63 4.20
CA GLN A 34 -2.45 7.95 4.13
C GLN A 34 -2.75 7.22 5.43
N VAL A 35 -3.98 7.32 5.93
CA VAL A 35 -4.52 6.39 6.91
C VAL A 35 -5.41 5.41 6.16
N VAL A 36 -5.05 4.13 6.20
CA VAL A 36 -5.77 3.07 5.48
C VAL A 36 -6.47 2.17 6.49
N PHE A 37 -7.77 2.05 6.34
CA PHE A 37 -8.63 1.22 7.16
C PHE A 37 -8.93 -0.07 6.41
N PHE A 38 -8.68 -1.19 7.06
CA PHE A 38 -9.01 -2.52 6.54
C PHE A 38 -10.21 -3.05 7.32
N PHE A 39 -11.13 -3.69 6.62
CA PHE A 39 -12.33 -4.27 7.20
C PHE A 39 -12.22 -5.79 7.18
N GLU A 40 -12.70 -6.43 8.24
CA GLU A 40 -12.69 -7.88 8.36
C GLU A 40 -13.49 -8.52 7.23
N ASN A 41 -12.96 -9.63 6.68
CA ASN A 41 -13.59 -10.41 5.61
C ASN A 41 -13.96 -9.60 4.35
N SER A 42 -13.34 -8.44 4.13
CA SER A 42 -13.61 -7.56 3.01
C SER A 42 -12.33 -7.19 2.25
N GLN A 43 -12.43 -7.09 0.93
CA GLN A 43 -11.39 -6.48 0.10
C GLN A 43 -11.57 -4.96 -0.01
N LEU A 44 -12.60 -4.43 0.63
CA LEU A 44 -12.83 -3.00 0.71
C LEU A 44 -11.82 -2.36 1.67
N ARG A 45 -11.34 -1.19 1.31
CA ARG A 45 -10.48 -0.34 2.16
C ARG A 45 -11.03 1.06 2.13
N PHE A 46 -10.97 1.73 3.26
CA PHE A 46 -11.20 3.17 3.31
C PHE A 46 -9.85 3.86 3.48
N ILE A 47 -9.60 4.89 2.69
CA ILE A 47 -8.32 5.61 2.65
C ILE A 47 -8.60 7.07 2.96
N ARG A 48 -7.88 7.63 3.93
CA ARG A 48 -7.87 9.07 4.23
C ARG A 48 -6.51 9.65 3.91
N THR A 49 -6.53 10.81 3.29
CA THR A 49 -5.35 11.63 3.03
C THR A 49 -5.63 13.07 3.50
N LYS A 50 -4.63 13.94 3.41
CA LYS A 50 -4.85 15.37 3.66
C LYS A 50 -5.86 15.99 2.68
N ARG A 51 -5.97 15.46 1.46
CA ARG A 51 -6.71 16.07 0.35
C ARG A 51 -8.08 15.45 0.09
N TYR A 52 -8.21 14.16 0.32
CA TYR A 52 -9.44 13.40 0.03
C TYR A 52 -9.56 12.19 0.94
N CYS A 53 -10.77 11.69 1.03
CA CYS A 53 -11.01 10.31 1.47
C CYS A 53 -11.49 9.46 0.28
N GLY A 54 -11.48 8.14 0.41
CA GLY A 54 -11.93 7.28 -0.69
C GLY A 54 -12.12 5.83 -0.30
N LEU A 55 -13.00 5.19 -1.03
CA LEU A 55 -13.21 3.75 -0.96
C LEU A 55 -12.40 3.07 -2.04
N SER A 56 -11.61 2.08 -1.66
CA SER A 56 -10.84 1.25 -2.57
C SER A 56 -11.34 -0.19 -2.50
N PHE A 57 -11.68 -0.75 -3.64
CA PHE A 57 -12.04 -2.15 -3.80
C PHE A 57 -11.18 -2.75 -4.90
N LYS A 58 -10.35 -3.74 -4.55
CA LYS A 58 -9.30 -4.26 -5.43
C LYS A 58 -8.41 -3.10 -5.91
N GLU A 59 -8.42 -2.80 -7.20
CA GLU A 59 -7.58 -1.77 -7.82
C GLU A 59 -8.34 -0.47 -8.14
N LYS A 60 -9.63 -0.46 -7.88
CA LYS A 60 -10.48 0.72 -8.12
C LYS A 60 -10.60 1.54 -6.86
N ILE A 61 -10.45 2.85 -7.02
CA ILE A 61 -10.66 3.81 -5.94
C ILE A 61 -11.69 4.85 -6.36
N VAL A 62 -12.66 5.10 -5.50
CA VAL A 62 -13.58 6.23 -5.60
C VAL A 62 -13.11 7.28 -4.62
N LYS A 63 -12.65 8.42 -5.12
CA LYS A 63 -12.22 9.56 -4.30
C LYS A 63 -13.42 10.45 -3.98
N ILE A 64 -13.45 10.93 -2.76
CA ILE A 64 -14.52 11.76 -2.19
C ILE A 64 -13.83 12.90 -1.47
N ASP A 65 -14.37 14.11 -1.56
CA ASP A 65 -13.81 15.26 -0.86
C ASP A 65 -13.92 15.08 0.66
N ASN A 66 -12.93 15.60 1.39
CA ASN A 66 -12.86 15.44 2.85
C ASN A 66 -14.05 16.08 3.59
N GLU A 67 -14.78 17.01 2.97
CA GLU A 67 -16.00 17.59 3.54
C GLU A 67 -17.10 16.53 3.80
N TYR A 68 -17.08 15.40 3.07
CA TYR A 68 -18.03 14.29 3.25
C TYR A 68 -17.51 13.19 4.18
N LEU A 69 -16.39 13.40 4.84
CA LEU A 69 -15.75 12.38 5.66
C LEU A 69 -16.65 11.84 6.78
N GLU A 70 -17.29 12.73 7.52
CA GLU A 70 -18.19 12.34 8.63
C GLU A 70 -19.39 11.51 8.12
N ASN A 71 -19.91 11.86 6.93
CA ASN A 71 -20.98 11.10 6.30
C ASN A 71 -20.50 9.70 5.88
N MET A 72 -19.27 9.59 5.40
CA MET A 72 -18.69 8.29 5.03
C MET A 72 -18.46 7.41 6.25
N ASP A 73 -17.92 7.96 7.34
CA ASP A 73 -17.74 7.22 8.59
C ASP A 73 -19.09 6.73 9.12
N TYR A 74 -20.12 7.58 9.07
CA TYR A 74 -21.48 7.20 9.47
C TYR A 74 -22.04 6.06 8.59
N ILE A 75 -21.91 6.15 7.26
CA ILE A 75 -22.38 5.12 6.34
C ILE A 75 -21.67 3.78 6.59
N LEU A 76 -20.34 3.79 6.68
CA LEU A 76 -19.55 2.58 6.89
C LEU A 76 -19.94 1.89 8.21
N ASN A 77 -20.07 2.65 9.28
CA ASN A 77 -20.51 2.12 10.56
C ASN A 77 -21.95 1.59 10.52
N SER A 78 -22.87 2.28 9.83
CA SER A 78 -24.28 1.90 9.71
C SER A 78 -24.49 0.59 8.97
N ILE A 79 -23.59 0.25 8.02
CA ILE A 79 -23.61 -1.03 7.30
C ILE A 79 -22.73 -2.09 7.96
N GLY A 80 -22.22 -1.82 9.18
CA GLY A 80 -21.45 -2.78 9.97
C GLY A 80 -19.99 -2.96 9.54
N LEU A 81 -19.45 -2.06 8.73
CA LEU A 81 -18.03 -2.07 8.34
C LEU A 81 -17.19 -1.38 9.42
N ILE A 82 -16.79 -2.15 10.43
CA ILE A 82 -15.89 -1.71 11.49
C ILE A 82 -14.45 -2.01 11.07
N PRO A 83 -13.52 -1.04 11.12
CA PRO A 83 -12.13 -1.29 10.81
C PRO A 83 -11.50 -2.31 11.77
N SER A 84 -10.89 -3.36 11.23
CA SER A 84 -10.15 -4.37 11.98
C SER A 84 -8.68 -4.01 12.16
N VAL A 85 -8.11 -3.29 11.18
CA VAL A 85 -6.70 -2.86 11.17
C VAL A 85 -6.59 -1.48 10.55
N LYS A 86 -5.66 -0.65 11.07
CA LYS A 86 -5.28 0.63 10.48
C LYS A 86 -3.81 0.64 10.11
N TRP A 87 -3.51 1.23 8.96
CA TRP A 87 -2.15 1.60 8.56
C TRP A 87 -1.99 3.11 8.53
N TYR A 88 -1.01 3.61 9.27
CA TYR A 88 -0.50 4.97 9.12
C TYR A 88 0.68 4.89 8.14
N ARG A 89 0.41 5.15 6.87
CA ARG A 89 1.31 4.89 5.76
C ARG A 89 1.80 6.16 5.09
N THR A 90 3.11 6.30 4.94
CA THR A 90 3.71 7.22 3.97
C THR A 90 4.01 6.42 2.72
N ARG A 91 3.36 6.74 1.61
CA ARG A 91 3.54 6.08 0.31
C ARG A 91 4.23 7.02 -0.66
N SER A 92 5.36 6.59 -1.19
CA SER A 92 6.08 7.26 -2.29
C SER A 92 5.96 6.41 -3.54
N LYS A 93 5.36 6.96 -4.59
CA LYS A 93 5.06 6.25 -5.83
C LYS A 93 5.83 6.85 -7.00
N ALA A 94 6.42 5.98 -7.83
CA ALA A 94 7.00 6.36 -9.12
C ALA A 94 6.56 5.42 -10.24
N ASN A 95 6.44 5.95 -11.45
CA ASN A 95 6.33 5.16 -12.67
C ASN A 95 7.71 5.12 -13.31
N LEU A 96 8.19 3.94 -13.59
CA LEU A 96 9.47 3.67 -14.22
C LEU A 96 9.27 3.31 -15.70
N GLU A 97 10.37 3.04 -16.39
CA GLU A 97 10.34 2.50 -17.74
C GLU A 97 9.68 1.11 -17.79
N TYR A 98 9.34 0.64 -18.99
CA TYR A 98 8.75 -0.68 -19.25
C TYR A 98 7.44 -0.96 -18.51
N GLU A 99 6.62 0.07 -18.27
CA GLU A 99 5.33 -0.03 -17.59
C GLU A 99 5.43 -0.53 -16.14
N ILE A 100 6.62 -0.48 -15.54
CA ILE A 100 6.84 -0.80 -14.13
C ILE A 100 6.50 0.41 -13.29
N SER A 101 5.79 0.21 -12.20
CA SER A 101 5.62 1.21 -11.15
C SER A 101 6.07 0.66 -9.80
N ILE A 102 6.66 1.53 -8.99
CA ILE A 102 7.06 1.19 -7.63
C ILE A 102 6.26 1.99 -6.61
N ASN A 103 5.98 1.36 -5.49
CA ASN A 103 5.55 2.03 -4.27
C ASN A 103 6.56 1.71 -3.17
N LEU A 104 7.11 2.75 -2.58
CA LEU A 104 7.93 2.70 -1.38
C LEU A 104 7.06 3.14 -0.22
N ASP A 105 6.72 2.21 0.65
CA ASP A 105 5.83 2.45 1.78
C ASP A 105 6.61 2.40 3.09
N TYR A 106 6.38 3.38 3.95
CA TYR A 106 6.66 3.26 5.37
C TYR A 106 5.34 3.18 6.13
N VAL A 107 5.14 2.13 6.89
CA VAL A 107 3.96 1.94 7.74
C VAL A 107 4.40 1.92 9.20
N VAL A 108 3.81 2.81 10.00
CA VAL A 108 4.15 2.93 11.43
C VAL A 108 3.93 1.60 12.16
N GLY A 109 4.96 1.11 12.83
CA GLY A 109 4.93 -0.16 13.57
C GLY A 109 4.99 -1.43 12.71
N TYR A 110 4.92 -1.31 11.38
CA TYR A 110 5.00 -2.45 10.45
C TYR A 110 6.34 -2.50 9.69
N GLY A 111 6.86 -1.33 9.31
CA GLY A 111 8.17 -1.21 8.66
C GLY A 111 8.13 -0.63 7.25
N TYR A 112 9.19 -0.89 6.51
CA TYR A 112 9.40 -0.39 5.15
C TYR A 112 9.12 -1.50 4.13
N LEU A 113 8.38 -1.16 3.08
CA LEU A 113 8.00 -2.09 2.04
C LEU A 113 8.31 -1.51 0.66
N LEU A 114 8.72 -2.41 -0.23
CA LEU A 114 8.75 -2.18 -1.67
C LEU A 114 7.63 -3.00 -2.30
N GLU A 115 6.82 -2.34 -3.11
CA GLU A 115 5.82 -2.97 -3.96
C GLU A 115 6.13 -2.60 -5.41
N VAL A 116 6.41 -3.59 -6.24
CA VAL A 116 6.66 -3.41 -7.67
C VAL A 116 5.49 -3.95 -8.46
N ASN A 117 5.00 -3.16 -9.40
CA ASN A 117 3.77 -3.44 -10.12
C ASN A 117 3.97 -3.31 -11.63
N LYS A 118 3.25 -4.14 -12.38
CA LYS A 118 3.10 -4.02 -13.83
C LYS A 118 1.67 -4.33 -14.24
N ILE A 119 1.14 -3.54 -15.18
CA ILE A 119 -0.19 -3.77 -15.76
C ILE A 119 -0.02 -4.61 -17.03
N ILE A 120 -0.75 -5.71 -17.11
CA ILE A 120 -0.75 -6.61 -18.27
C ILE A 120 -2.17 -6.80 -18.83
N GLN A 121 -2.26 -7.04 -20.12
CA GLN A 121 -3.54 -7.33 -20.79
C GLN A 121 -3.81 -8.83 -20.88
N ASP A 122 -2.75 -9.62 -21.00
CA ASP A 122 -2.82 -11.07 -21.15
C ASP A 122 -2.55 -11.78 -19.81
N LYS A 123 -3.59 -12.41 -19.28
CA LYS A 123 -3.52 -13.14 -18.00
C LYS A 123 -2.57 -14.35 -18.04
N SER A 124 -2.29 -14.93 -19.22
CA SER A 124 -1.35 -16.04 -19.33
C SER A 124 0.08 -15.64 -18.97
N LYS A 125 0.37 -14.33 -18.96
CA LYS A 125 1.68 -13.76 -18.63
C LYS A 125 1.86 -13.43 -17.13
N ILE A 126 0.90 -13.76 -16.26
CA ILE A 126 0.99 -13.43 -14.83
C ILE A 126 2.27 -13.98 -14.20
N ASP A 127 2.57 -15.26 -14.40
CA ASP A 127 3.71 -15.90 -13.75
C ASP A 127 5.06 -15.42 -14.33
N THR A 128 5.13 -15.25 -15.63
CA THR A 128 6.34 -14.65 -16.25
C THR A 128 6.55 -13.22 -15.82
N THR A 129 5.47 -12.44 -15.65
CA THR A 129 5.55 -11.07 -15.14
C THR A 129 5.99 -11.04 -13.67
N LYS A 130 5.54 -11.97 -12.83
CA LYS A 130 6.03 -12.07 -11.45
C LYS A 130 7.53 -12.34 -11.39
N ILE A 131 8.04 -13.22 -12.25
CA ILE A 131 9.48 -13.50 -12.37
C ILE A 131 10.22 -12.23 -12.82
N GLU A 132 9.72 -11.53 -13.83
CA GLU A 132 10.30 -10.27 -14.30
C GLU A 132 10.39 -9.22 -13.16
N LEU A 133 9.30 -9.05 -12.40
CA LEU A 133 9.27 -8.11 -11.27
C LEU A 133 10.19 -8.56 -10.11
N GLY A 134 10.29 -9.86 -9.87
CA GLY A 134 11.25 -10.42 -8.91
C GLY A 134 12.69 -10.11 -9.29
N ASN A 135 13.07 -10.39 -10.55
CA ASN A 135 14.39 -10.08 -11.08
C ASN A 135 14.70 -8.56 -11.01
N PHE A 136 13.69 -7.72 -11.24
CA PHE A 136 13.83 -6.28 -11.06
C PHE A 136 14.17 -5.92 -9.61
N ILE A 137 13.49 -6.52 -8.62
CA ILE A 137 13.79 -6.31 -7.20
C ILE A 137 15.22 -6.77 -6.87
N GLU A 138 15.62 -7.94 -7.32
CA GLU A 138 16.98 -8.46 -7.13
C GLU A 138 18.05 -7.58 -7.79
N SER A 139 17.75 -6.96 -8.95
CA SER A 139 18.65 -5.99 -9.60
C SER A 139 18.89 -4.71 -8.81
N LEU A 140 18.09 -4.47 -7.79
CA LEU A 140 18.25 -3.37 -6.82
C LEU A 140 19.05 -3.80 -5.57
N ASP A 141 19.66 -4.99 -5.58
CA ASP A 141 20.32 -5.60 -4.43
C ASP A 141 19.37 -5.78 -3.22
N ILE A 142 18.15 -6.20 -3.50
CA ILE A 142 17.11 -6.45 -2.51
C ILE A 142 16.73 -7.93 -2.54
N GLU A 143 16.72 -8.55 -1.38
CA GLU A 143 16.26 -9.93 -1.22
C GLU A 143 14.73 -10.01 -1.37
N LEU A 144 14.27 -10.93 -2.19
CA LEU A 144 12.86 -11.24 -2.32
C LEU A 144 12.44 -12.22 -1.22
N LEU A 145 11.72 -11.72 -0.23
CA LEU A 145 11.24 -12.55 0.87
C LEU A 145 10.13 -13.50 0.42
N ASP A 146 10.14 -14.69 1.00
CA ASP A 146 9.06 -15.65 0.82
C ASP A 146 7.72 -15.08 1.28
N GLN A 147 6.65 -15.42 0.56
CA GLN A 147 5.30 -14.93 0.86
C GLN A 147 4.84 -15.33 2.28
N SER A 148 5.30 -16.45 2.79
CA SER A 148 4.98 -16.91 4.15
C SER A 148 5.53 -15.96 5.21
N ILE A 149 6.73 -15.40 4.99
CA ILE A 149 7.35 -14.41 5.88
C ILE A 149 6.55 -13.11 5.86
N ILE A 150 6.15 -12.67 4.68
CA ILE A 150 5.33 -11.46 4.52
C ILE A 150 3.99 -11.63 5.21
N ASN A 151 3.32 -12.76 5.03
CA ASN A 151 2.04 -13.06 5.67
C ASN A 151 2.18 -13.09 7.20
N LYS A 152 3.21 -13.76 7.73
CA LYS A 152 3.47 -13.81 9.18
C LYS A 152 3.64 -12.41 9.77
N LYS A 153 4.41 -11.54 9.12
CA LYS A 153 4.59 -10.15 9.57
C LYS A 153 3.27 -9.37 9.54
N TYR A 154 2.43 -9.60 8.54
CA TYR A 154 1.11 -8.99 8.46
C TYR A 154 0.20 -9.45 9.61
N ASP A 155 0.17 -10.75 9.90
CA ASP A 155 -0.62 -11.31 10.99
C ASP A 155 -0.15 -10.77 12.35
N GLU A 156 1.16 -10.71 12.58
CA GLU A 156 1.76 -10.13 13.79
C GLU A 156 1.38 -8.65 13.95
N TYR A 157 1.41 -7.87 12.87
CA TYR A 157 0.97 -6.48 12.89
C TYR A 157 -0.53 -6.37 13.18
N THR A 158 -1.35 -7.18 12.53
CA THR A 158 -2.81 -7.19 12.70
C THR A 158 -3.22 -7.44 14.15
N LEU A 159 -2.50 -8.32 14.84
CA LEU A 159 -2.75 -8.62 16.27
C LEU A 159 -2.28 -7.50 17.22
N ASN A 160 -1.38 -6.62 16.79
CA ASN A 160 -0.70 -5.66 17.66
C ASN A 160 -0.82 -4.20 17.20
N TRP A 161 -1.52 -3.90 16.11
CA TRP A 161 -1.48 -2.59 15.46
C TRP A 161 -1.89 -1.45 16.41
N GLU A 162 -2.88 -1.64 17.27
CA GLU A 162 -3.32 -0.62 18.23
C GLU A 162 -2.18 -0.24 19.18
N ARG A 163 -1.45 -1.23 19.72
CA ARG A 163 -0.31 -1.00 20.59
C ARG A 163 0.85 -0.35 19.84
N LEU A 164 1.10 -0.76 18.61
CA LEU A 164 2.20 -0.25 17.78
C LEU A 164 1.97 1.18 17.30
N THR A 165 0.71 1.63 17.23
CA THR A 165 0.32 2.95 16.73
C THR A 165 -0.30 3.85 17.81
N ASN A 166 -0.27 3.47 19.08
CA ASN A 166 -0.96 4.18 20.17
C ASN A 166 -0.50 5.64 20.38
N LYS A 167 0.68 6.02 19.87
CA LYS A 167 1.22 7.39 19.92
C LYS A 167 0.92 8.22 18.67
N VAL A 168 0.21 7.64 17.71
CA VAL A 168 -0.10 8.29 16.42
C VAL A 168 -1.58 8.61 16.36
N SER A 169 -1.92 9.88 16.17
CA SER A 169 -3.28 10.28 15.82
C SER A 169 -3.39 10.55 14.32
N GLU A 170 -4.58 10.30 13.75
CA GLU A 170 -4.83 10.49 12.31
C GLU A 170 -4.60 11.95 11.91
N GLU A 171 -5.07 12.90 12.70
CA GLU A 171 -4.92 14.34 12.45
C GLU A 171 -3.45 14.78 12.44
N ILE A 172 -2.65 14.29 13.39
CA ILE A 172 -1.22 14.63 13.48
C ILE A 172 -0.46 13.96 12.32
N PHE A 173 -0.79 12.72 12.02
CA PHE A 173 -0.12 11.98 10.95
C PHE A 173 -0.36 12.59 9.57
N LEU A 174 -1.59 13.03 9.27
CA LEU A 174 -1.96 13.59 7.97
C LEU A 174 -1.55 15.07 7.77
N LYS A 175 -1.10 15.75 8.79
CA LYS A 175 -0.48 17.08 8.66
C LYS A 175 0.87 17.01 7.96
#